data_6c1bd7b9fbc3cdce3c2c0abbee48ffd3
#
_entry.id   6c1bd7b9fbc3cdce3c2c0abbee48ffd3
#
_cell.length_a   1.000
_cell.length_b   1.000
_cell.length_c   1.000
_cell.angle_alpha   90.00
_cell.angle_beta   90.00
_cell.angle_gamma   90.00
#
_symmetry.space_group_name_H-M   'P 1'
#
loop_
_entity.id
_entity.type
_entity.pdbx_description
1 polymer ?
#
loop_
_entity_poly.entity_id
_entity_poly.type
_entity_poly.pdbx_seq_one_letter_code
_entity_poly.pdbx_strand_id
1 'polypeptide(L)'
;MQKNRLWYLVIFTHLVFNLYAQHQEMHTPPHLWKGKKSVAEDSTSLLFAFKHGKVHGNLRYFFMATDNQNRLTDAYAHAAGGGLFYETASYKGFQMGVGGYFIYNIGSSDMTRIDPYTNTISRYETALFDLENLANKHDLDRLEELYLKYNWGKSHIIVGKQLINTPFINLQDGRMRPTEVGGIYSEIYPGKHNKLEGGYLYEISPRGTVDWYGIGESIGIYSNGVNINGTKGNYAQHIESKGIALIGYTHTLPKGHSLKLWNVYVDNVFNTTQVQYDTKQGNWVAGFQYTEQHAVNFGGNEDPTKTYFDPSQMSRVFSSKLGWENNQWKTSINYTRITGEGRYLMPREWGRDPFYTFMPRERNEGFGDVNAIVGKISYLADNFPLKTSLSYGVFKLPDVKHVALNKYGLPSYDQLNLEMIYEFENFLEGLEIQALYVHKSNQGNTYENEKYIINKVNMRNYNVVLNFHF
;
A
#
# COMPACT_ATOMS: atom_id res chain seq x y z
N MET A 1 -7.92 35.31 -59.55
CA MET A 1 -8.42 35.32 -58.17
C MET A 1 -8.37 33.91 -57.62
N GLN A 2 -7.28 33.54 -56.96
CA GLN A 2 -7.11 32.22 -56.37
C GLN A 2 -7.44 32.33 -54.87
N LYS A 3 -8.37 31.51 -54.40
CA LYS A 3 -8.70 31.35 -52.96
C LYS A 3 -7.82 30.25 -52.39
N ASN A 4 -6.87 30.60 -51.58
CA ASN A 4 -6.11 29.67 -50.73
C ASN A 4 -7.01 29.20 -49.60
N ARG A 5 -7.30 27.90 -49.58
CA ARG A 5 -7.87 27.22 -48.41
C ARG A 5 -6.71 26.70 -47.57
N LEU A 6 -6.47 27.33 -46.40
CA LEU A 6 -5.61 26.80 -45.36
C LEU A 6 -6.35 25.66 -44.68
N TRP A 7 -5.82 24.46 -44.80
CA TRP A 7 -6.21 23.30 -44.03
C TRP A 7 -5.51 23.37 -42.68
N TYR A 8 -6.23 23.69 -41.64
CA TYR A 8 -5.76 23.44 -40.27
C TYR A 8 -5.81 21.97 -39.99
N LEU A 9 -4.65 21.31 -40.01
CA LEU A 9 -4.48 19.95 -39.56
C LEU A 9 -4.49 20.01 -38.03
N VAL A 10 -5.65 19.79 -37.41
CA VAL A 10 -5.77 19.60 -35.97
C VAL A 10 -5.27 18.19 -35.70
N ILE A 11 -4.00 18.10 -35.31
CA ILE A 11 -3.44 16.85 -34.74
C ILE A 11 -4.05 16.73 -33.35
N PHE A 12 -5.14 15.96 -33.24
CA PHE A 12 -5.62 15.47 -31.97
C PHE A 12 -4.61 14.41 -31.50
N THR A 13 -3.59 14.84 -30.79
CA THR A 13 -2.82 13.93 -29.96
C THR A 13 -3.75 13.45 -28.85
N HIS A 14 -4.24 12.22 -29.00
CA HIS A 14 -4.90 11.51 -27.94
C HIS A 14 -3.83 11.20 -26.87
N LEU A 15 -3.59 12.16 -26.01
CA LEU A 15 -3.00 11.90 -24.70
C LEU A 15 -4.05 11.11 -23.91
N VAL A 16 -3.94 9.79 -23.99
CA VAL A 16 -4.68 8.89 -23.10
C VAL A 16 -4.05 9.03 -21.73
N PHE A 17 -4.45 10.07 -21.00
CA PHE A 17 -4.25 10.10 -19.55
C PHE A 17 -5.15 9.01 -18.96
N ASN A 18 -4.55 7.88 -18.60
CA ASN A 18 -5.20 6.92 -17.73
C ASN A 18 -5.30 7.54 -16.33
N LEU A 19 -6.32 8.38 -16.13
CA LEU A 19 -6.67 8.96 -14.84
C LEU A 19 -7.32 7.88 -13.97
N TYR A 20 -6.51 7.08 -13.29
CA TYR A 20 -6.96 6.16 -12.27
C TYR A 20 -7.07 6.90 -10.94
N ALA A 21 -8.24 7.44 -10.68
CA ALA A 21 -8.53 8.17 -9.46
C ALA A 21 -9.51 7.39 -8.56
N GLN A 22 -9.03 6.38 -7.92
CA GLN A 22 -9.62 5.87 -6.66
C GLN A 22 -8.44 5.46 -5.80
N HIS A 23 -8.48 5.80 -4.49
CA HIS A 23 -7.53 5.44 -3.47
C HIS A 23 -6.51 4.45 -3.97
N GLN A 24 -5.31 4.87 -4.27
CA GLN A 24 -4.25 4.08 -4.87
C GLN A 24 -4.71 2.70 -5.32
N GLU A 25 -5.43 2.61 -6.43
CA GLU A 25 -5.60 1.32 -7.07
C GLU A 25 -4.21 0.77 -7.29
N MET A 26 -4.03 -0.53 -7.09
CA MET A 26 -2.70 -1.17 -7.07
C MET A 26 -1.86 -0.95 -8.32
N HIS A 27 -2.43 -0.33 -9.36
CA HIS A 27 -1.78 0.04 -10.60
C HIS A 27 -1.31 1.50 -10.68
N THR A 28 -1.64 2.32 -9.68
CA THR A 28 -1.15 3.70 -9.64
C THR A 28 0.14 3.72 -8.82
N PRO A 29 1.28 4.14 -9.37
CA PRO A 29 2.47 4.39 -8.57
C PRO A 29 2.12 5.32 -7.42
N PRO A 30 2.65 5.10 -6.22
CA PRO A 30 2.47 6.05 -5.12
C PRO A 30 2.92 7.43 -5.57
N HIS A 31 2.29 8.47 -5.01
CA HIS A 31 2.64 9.85 -5.31
C HIS A 31 4.12 10.16 -5.06
N LEU A 32 4.78 9.38 -4.19
CA LEU A 32 6.23 9.46 -3.93
C LEU A 32 7.10 9.22 -5.17
N TRP A 33 6.64 8.46 -6.17
CA TRP A 33 7.47 7.92 -7.24
C TRP A 33 6.96 8.28 -8.64
N LYS A 34 6.47 9.49 -8.84
CA LYS A 34 6.08 10.04 -10.15
C LYS A 34 7.30 10.39 -11.01
N GLY A 35 8.27 9.50 -11.15
CA GLY A 35 9.38 9.69 -12.08
C GLY A 35 8.92 9.58 -13.54
N LYS A 36 9.38 10.49 -14.43
CA LYS A 36 9.16 10.36 -15.88
C LYS A 36 9.89 9.12 -16.36
N LYS A 37 9.17 8.05 -16.72
CA LYS A 37 9.73 6.89 -17.42
C LYS A 37 10.29 7.37 -18.75
N SER A 38 11.61 7.43 -18.88
CA SER A 38 12.23 7.67 -20.16
C SER A 38 12.63 6.35 -20.78
N VAL A 39 12.30 6.14 -22.04
CA VAL A 39 12.95 5.13 -22.87
C VAL A 39 14.36 5.65 -23.09
N ALA A 40 15.33 5.10 -22.38
CA ALA A 40 16.75 5.43 -22.60
C ALA A 40 17.21 4.72 -23.86
N GLU A 41 17.75 5.47 -24.82
CA GLU A 41 18.53 4.89 -25.91
C GLU A 41 19.72 4.12 -25.33
N ASP A 42 20.11 3.02 -25.98
CA ASP A 42 21.20 2.19 -25.48
C ASP A 42 22.53 2.94 -25.62
N SER A 43 23.32 2.94 -24.56
CA SER A 43 24.55 3.70 -24.47
C SER A 43 25.68 3.05 -25.26
N THR A 44 26.58 3.85 -25.83
CA THR A 44 27.73 3.37 -26.61
C THR A 44 28.84 2.78 -25.73
N SER A 45 28.89 3.14 -24.46
CA SER A 45 29.88 2.62 -23.49
C SER A 45 29.32 2.66 -22.05
N LEU A 46 29.94 1.88 -21.17
CA LEU A 46 29.58 1.89 -19.74
C LEU A 46 29.78 3.26 -19.11
N LEU A 47 30.89 3.96 -19.42
CA LEU A 47 31.14 5.32 -18.94
C LEU A 47 30.06 6.30 -19.43
N PHE A 48 29.62 6.13 -20.68
CA PHE A 48 28.53 6.94 -21.23
C PHE A 48 27.24 6.67 -20.45
N ALA A 49 26.92 5.41 -20.12
CA ALA A 49 25.74 5.06 -19.34
C ALA A 49 25.74 5.75 -17.96
N PHE A 50 26.88 5.78 -17.27
CA PHE A 50 27.00 6.50 -16.01
C PHE A 50 26.88 8.02 -16.17
N LYS A 51 27.48 8.61 -17.21
CA LYS A 51 27.41 10.07 -17.43
C LYS A 51 26.03 10.57 -17.83
N HIS A 52 25.23 9.72 -18.46
CA HIS A 52 23.90 10.06 -18.98
C HIS A 52 22.76 9.40 -18.15
N GLY A 53 23.08 8.94 -16.96
CA GLY A 53 22.11 8.50 -15.98
C GLY A 53 21.18 9.65 -15.55
N LYS A 54 20.08 9.29 -14.91
CA LYS A 54 19.08 10.24 -14.46
C LYS A 54 19.05 10.27 -12.93
N VAL A 55 18.99 11.50 -12.43
CA VAL A 55 18.70 11.79 -11.04
C VAL A 55 17.24 12.19 -10.96
N HIS A 56 16.54 11.65 -10.01
CA HIS A 56 15.21 12.09 -9.61
C HIS A 56 15.11 12.05 -8.10
N GLY A 57 14.17 12.79 -7.56
CA GLY A 57 13.98 12.83 -6.13
C GLY A 57 12.64 13.39 -5.74
N ASN A 58 12.41 13.33 -4.44
CA ASN A 58 11.26 13.96 -3.85
C ASN A 58 11.60 14.55 -2.49
N LEU A 59 10.92 15.64 -2.15
CA LEU A 59 10.84 16.14 -0.77
C LEU A 59 9.42 15.91 -0.27
N ARG A 60 9.29 15.51 0.98
CA ARG A 60 8.00 15.25 1.61
C ARG A 60 7.92 15.86 2.99
N TYR A 61 6.83 16.58 3.24
CA TYR A 61 6.38 16.92 4.56
C TYR A 61 5.10 16.16 4.87
N PHE A 62 4.97 15.64 6.09
CA PHE A 62 3.80 14.89 6.53
C PHE A 62 3.39 15.34 7.93
N PHE A 63 2.24 15.98 8.04
CA PHE A 63 1.54 16.18 9.30
C PHE A 63 0.51 15.07 9.50
N MET A 64 0.49 14.49 10.69
CA MET A 64 -0.53 13.54 11.12
C MET A 64 -0.94 13.83 12.54
N ALA A 65 -2.25 13.73 12.83
CA ALA A 65 -2.77 13.83 14.18
C ALA A 65 -3.94 12.87 14.37
N THR A 66 -3.97 12.19 15.51
CA THR A 66 -5.06 11.34 15.97
C THR A 66 -5.68 11.94 17.21
N ASP A 67 -6.97 12.27 17.11
CA ASP A 67 -7.85 12.71 18.21
C ASP A 67 -8.67 11.48 18.64
N ASN A 68 -8.34 10.92 19.77
CA ASN A 68 -9.09 9.86 20.44
C ASN A 68 -10.14 10.50 21.33
N GLN A 69 -11.36 9.98 21.32
CA GLN A 69 -12.42 10.54 22.15
C GLN A 69 -12.19 10.33 23.65
N ASN A 70 -12.81 11.22 24.44
CA ASN A 70 -12.82 11.21 25.90
C ASN A 70 -11.44 11.51 26.52
N ARG A 71 -11.05 10.70 27.51
CA ARG A 71 -9.82 10.82 28.29
C ARG A 71 -8.61 10.10 27.70
N LEU A 72 -8.77 9.48 26.53
CA LEU A 72 -7.69 8.72 25.87
C LEU A 72 -6.65 9.65 25.26
N THR A 73 -5.40 9.23 25.25
CA THR A 73 -4.29 10.06 24.79
C THR A 73 -4.36 10.33 23.28
N ASP A 74 -4.29 11.61 22.93
CA ASP A 74 -4.11 12.07 21.55
C ASP A 74 -2.63 12.08 21.17
N ALA A 75 -2.37 12.05 19.85
CA ALA A 75 -1.03 12.14 19.32
C ALA A 75 -0.97 12.99 18.06
N TYR A 76 0.17 13.63 17.81
CA TYR A 76 0.47 14.29 16.55
C TYR A 76 1.94 14.17 16.19
N ALA A 77 2.24 14.29 14.91
CA ALA A 77 3.61 14.32 14.41
C ALA A 77 3.73 15.18 13.15
N HIS A 78 4.85 15.85 13.04
CA HIS A 78 5.35 16.55 11.86
C HIS A 78 6.64 15.88 11.43
N ALA A 79 6.62 15.24 10.27
CA ALA A 79 7.79 14.63 9.67
C ALA A 79 8.17 15.40 8.40
N ALA A 80 9.45 15.61 8.19
CA ALA A 80 9.99 16.11 6.93
C ALA A 80 11.08 15.17 6.44
N GLY A 81 11.21 15.02 5.13
CA GLY A 81 12.20 14.12 4.57
C GLY A 81 12.27 14.20 3.06
N GLY A 82 13.06 13.35 2.48
CA GLY A 82 13.20 13.29 1.04
C GLY A 82 14.10 12.15 0.61
N GLY A 83 14.02 11.82 -0.66
CA GLY A 83 14.83 10.81 -1.30
C GLY A 83 15.53 11.35 -2.53
N LEU A 84 16.71 10.83 -2.79
CA LEU A 84 17.47 11.08 -4.00
C LEU A 84 17.86 9.75 -4.62
N PHE A 85 17.57 9.62 -5.91
CA PHE A 85 17.74 8.37 -6.67
C PHE A 85 18.47 8.66 -7.96
N TYR A 86 19.36 7.75 -8.31
CA TYR A 86 20.11 7.79 -9.55
C TYR A 86 19.96 6.44 -10.26
N GLU A 87 19.57 6.46 -11.54
CA GLU A 87 19.57 5.30 -12.41
C GLU A 87 20.47 5.60 -13.65
N THR A 88 21.37 4.70 -13.98
CA THR A 88 22.21 4.84 -15.19
C THR A 88 21.35 4.78 -16.45
N ALA A 89 21.84 5.37 -17.54
CA ALA A 89 21.28 5.05 -18.86
C ALA A 89 21.53 3.55 -19.17
N SER A 90 20.78 2.99 -20.13
CA SER A 90 20.96 1.59 -20.53
C SER A 90 22.29 1.38 -21.23
N TYR A 91 22.98 0.26 -20.92
CA TYR A 91 24.13 -0.22 -21.66
C TYR A 91 23.95 -1.70 -21.95
N LYS A 92 23.72 -2.04 -23.21
CA LYS A 92 23.40 -3.42 -23.65
C LYS A 92 22.23 -4.03 -22.86
N GLY A 93 21.23 -3.22 -22.55
CA GLY A 93 20.06 -3.60 -21.76
C GLY A 93 20.24 -3.50 -20.25
N PHE A 94 21.47 -3.33 -19.74
CA PHE A 94 21.73 -3.22 -18.30
C PHE A 94 21.61 -1.78 -17.79
N GLN A 95 21.08 -1.64 -16.60
CA GLN A 95 21.00 -0.40 -15.82
C GLN A 95 21.31 -0.70 -14.36
N MET A 96 21.87 0.27 -13.65
CA MET A 96 22.06 0.23 -12.20
C MET A 96 21.29 1.38 -11.56
N GLY A 97 20.64 1.09 -10.43
CA GLY A 97 19.97 2.08 -9.63
C GLY A 97 20.54 2.14 -8.22
N VAL A 98 20.62 3.35 -7.66
CA VAL A 98 20.95 3.59 -6.26
C VAL A 98 20.16 4.77 -5.74
N GLY A 99 19.61 4.66 -4.54
CA GLY A 99 18.85 5.73 -3.92
C GLY A 99 18.76 5.58 -2.42
N GLY A 100 18.57 6.71 -1.75
CA GLY A 100 18.40 6.76 -0.32
C GLY A 100 17.34 7.76 0.07
N TYR A 101 16.81 7.60 1.27
CA TYR A 101 15.79 8.46 1.85
C TYR A 101 16.15 8.82 3.28
N PHE A 102 15.92 10.07 3.63
CA PHE A 102 16.12 10.59 4.99
C PHE A 102 14.80 11.13 5.55
N ILE A 103 14.62 11.04 6.86
CA ILE A 103 13.46 11.56 7.57
C ILE A 103 13.94 12.28 8.83
N TYR A 104 13.24 13.35 9.19
CA TYR A 104 13.41 14.08 10.45
C TYR A 104 12.07 14.23 11.14
N ASN A 105 12.02 13.98 12.43
CA ASN A 105 10.94 14.38 13.30
C ASN A 105 11.12 15.85 13.67
N ILE A 106 10.45 16.77 12.96
CA ILE A 106 10.53 18.21 13.20
C ILE A 106 9.63 18.71 14.31
N GLY A 107 8.73 17.86 14.80
CA GLY A 107 7.86 18.14 15.95
C GLY A 107 6.83 17.03 16.15
N SER A 108 6.69 16.55 17.37
CA SER A 108 5.69 15.53 17.69
C SER A 108 5.32 15.56 19.17
N SER A 109 4.18 14.98 19.50
CA SER A 109 3.93 14.51 20.86
C SER A 109 4.99 13.48 21.26
N ASP A 110 5.12 13.19 22.55
CA ASP A 110 6.02 12.13 22.99
C ASP A 110 5.55 10.77 22.46
N MET A 111 6.31 10.21 21.50
CA MET A 111 5.98 8.94 20.85
C MET A 111 6.15 7.73 21.77
N THR A 112 6.90 7.89 22.89
CA THR A 112 7.07 6.85 23.90
C THR A 112 5.98 6.89 24.98
N ARG A 113 5.12 7.93 24.97
CA ARG A 113 4.08 8.12 25.98
C ARG A 113 3.08 6.98 25.94
N ILE A 114 2.92 6.33 27.08
CA ILE A 114 1.94 5.28 27.30
C ILE A 114 0.63 5.92 27.78
N ASP A 115 -0.48 5.55 27.18
CA ASP A 115 -1.81 5.93 27.62
C ASP A 115 -2.10 5.32 29.00
N PRO A 116 -2.51 6.12 30.01
CA PRO A 116 -2.62 5.64 31.40
C PRO A 116 -3.80 4.68 31.63
N TYR A 117 -4.80 4.67 30.75
CA TYR A 117 -6.00 3.82 30.88
C TYR A 117 -5.87 2.49 30.13
N THR A 118 -5.12 2.47 29.04
CA THR A 118 -5.06 1.32 28.15
C THR A 118 -3.71 0.64 28.13
N ASN A 119 -2.67 1.30 28.65
CA ASN A 119 -1.28 0.86 28.60
C ASN A 119 -0.79 0.61 27.17
N THR A 120 -1.20 1.49 26.21
CA THR A 120 -0.80 1.44 24.81
C THR A 120 -0.16 2.76 24.39
N ILE A 121 0.66 2.73 23.34
CA ILE A 121 1.28 3.91 22.72
C ILE A 121 0.47 4.37 21.49
N SER A 122 0.79 5.55 20.96
CA SER A 122 0.28 6.02 19.68
C SER A 122 0.61 5.00 18.58
N ARG A 123 -0.28 4.86 17.63
CA ARG A 123 -0.20 3.83 16.60
C ARG A 123 0.11 4.38 15.21
N TYR A 124 -0.45 5.53 14.88
CA TYR A 124 -0.41 6.02 13.51
C TYR A 124 0.79 6.93 13.29
N GLU A 125 1.06 7.82 14.24
CA GLU A 125 2.11 8.82 14.21
C GLU A 125 3.50 8.19 14.34
N THR A 126 3.64 7.19 15.20
CA THR A 126 4.90 6.43 15.40
C THR A 126 5.40 5.80 14.11
N ALA A 127 4.49 5.36 13.24
CA ALA A 127 4.84 4.74 11.96
C ALA A 127 5.28 5.75 10.87
N LEU A 128 5.35 7.05 11.16
CA LEU A 128 6.05 8.02 10.30
C LEU A 128 7.57 7.96 10.45
N PHE A 129 8.05 7.38 11.54
CA PHE A 129 9.45 7.33 11.94
C PHE A 129 9.97 5.90 12.01
N ASP A 130 10.51 5.53 13.17
CA ASP A 130 11.03 4.20 13.43
C ASP A 130 10.24 3.54 14.57
N LEU A 131 9.51 2.47 14.25
CA LEU A 131 8.69 1.74 15.22
C LEU A 131 9.50 0.93 16.23
N GLU A 132 10.74 0.59 15.91
CA GLU A 132 11.62 -0.16 16.80
C GLU A 132 12.40 0.75 17.76
N ASN A 133 12.61 2.02 17.38
CA ASN A 133 13.25 3.01 18.22
C ASN A 133 12.48 4.35 18.24
N LEU A 134 11.42 4.41 19.03
CA LEU A 134 10.53 5.58 19.12
C LEU A 134 11.22 6.85 19.66
N ALA A 135 12.39 6.72 20.25
CA ALA A 135 13.19 7.86 20.72
C ALA A 135 14.07 8.46 19.61
N ASN A 136 14.29 7.73 18.51
CA ASN A 136 15.06 8.19 17.38
C ASN A 136 14.30 9.29 16.61
N LYS A 137 14.91 10.48 16.48
CA LYS A 137 14.29 11.64 15.79
C LYS A 137 15.07 12.11 14.58
N HIS A 138 16.31 11.70 14.41
CA HIS A 138 17.24 12.28 13.46
C HIS A 138 18.01 11.27 12.61
N ASP A 139 18.26 10.09 13.15
CA ASP A 139 18.96 9.01 12.45
C ASP A 139 17.92 8.06 11.83
N LEU A 140 17.22 8.58 10.82
CA LEU A 140 16.08 7.92 10.16
C LEU A 140 16.33 7.73 8.65
N ASP A 141 17.60 7.64 8.27
CA ASP A 141 17.99 7.39 6.88
C ASP A 141 17.96 5.90 6.56
N ARG A 142 17.75 5.63 5.28
CA ARG A 142 17.75 4.28 4.75
C ARG A 142 18.23 4.27 3.31
N LEU A 143 19.10 3.30 2.98
CA LEU A 143 19.34 2.93 1.61
C LEU A 143 18.06 2.27 1.07
N GLU A 144 17.38 2.95 0.14
CA GLU A 144 16.10 2.49 -0.43
C GLU A 144 16.36 1.53 -1.58
N GLU A 145 17.04 1.99 -2.60
CA GLU A 145 17.29 1.24 -3.81
C GLU A 145 18.78 0.95 -4.02
N LEU A 146 19.11 -0.28 -4.38
CA LEU A 146 20.42 -0.69 -4.86
C LEU A 146 20.22 -1.93 -5.71
N TYR A 147 20.19 -1.76 -7.02
CA TYR A 147 19.85 -2.86 -7.91
C TYR A 147 20.62 -2.86 -9.23
N LEU A 148 20.67 -4.05 -9.84
CA LEU A 148 21.01 -4.26 -11.25
C LEU A 148 19.73 -4.68 -11.98
N LYS A 149 19.43 -4.00 -13.11
CA LYS A 149 18.28 -4.25 -13.96
C LYS A 149 18.73 -4.63 -15.35
N TYR A 150 18.09 -5.65 -15.94
CA TYR A 150 18.28 -6.01 -17.32
C TYR A 150 16.96 -5.90 -18.08
N ASN A 151 16.96 -5.16 -19.20
CA ASN A 151 15.80 -4.88 -20.01
C ASN A 151 15.93 -5.59 -21.37
N TRP A 152 14.81 -6.17 -21.83
CA TRP A 152 14.69 -6.71 -23.20
C TRP A 152 13.26 -6.43 -23.72
N GLY A 153 13.18 -5.67 -24.78
CA GLY A 153 11.90 -5.18 -25.29
C GLY A 153 11.13 -4.38 -24.24
N LYS A 154 9.95 -4.88 -23.84
CA LYS A 154 9.14 -4.30 -22.74
C LYS A 154 9.37 -4.98 -21.39
N SER A 155 10.11 -6.06 -21.39
CA SER A 155 10.34 -6.91 -20.22
C SER A 155 11.59 -6.49 -19.48
N HIS A 156 11.63 -6.80 -18.18
CA HIS A 156 12.82 -6.58 -17.37
C HIS A 156 12.90 -7.57 -16.21
N ILE A 157 14.10 -7.70 -15.69
CA ILE A 157 14.43 -8.36 -14.41
C ILE A 157 15.28 -7.42 -13.58
N ILE A 158 15.01 -7.36 -12.29
CA ILE A 158 15.73 -6.54 -11.31
C ILE A 158 16.25 -7.45 -10.21
N VAL A 159 17.50 -7.26 -9.82
CA VAL A 159 18.16 -7.98 -8.72
C VAL A 159 18.71 -6.95 -7.73
N GLY A 160 18.32 -7.06 -6.47
CA GLY A 160 18.73 -6.16 -5.39
C GLY A 160 17.58 -5.50 -4.66
N LYS A 161 17.85 -4.38 -4.01
CA LYS A 161 16.88 -3.55 -3.26
C LYS A 161 16.08 -2.73 -4.24
N GLN A 162 14.74 -2.86 -4.21
CA GLN A 162 13.85 -2.30 -5.22
C GLN A 162 12.43 -2.12 -4.71
N LEU A 163 11.68 -1.30 -5.42
CA LEU A 163 10.24 -1.14 -5.25
C LEU A 163 9.47 -2.18 -6.07
N ILE A 164 8.49 -2.84 -5.47
CA ILE A 164 7.49 -3.65 -6.18
C ILE A 164 6.09 -3.21 -5.82
N ASN A 165 5.12 -3.46 -6.70
CA ASN A 165 3.73 -3.12 -6.45
C ASN A 165 2.82 -4.27 -6.89
N THR A 166 2.61 -5.23 -6.01
CA THR A 166 1.77 -6.42 -6.21
C THR A 166 0.50 -6.32 -5.35
N PRO A 167 -0.49 -7.22 -5.50
CA PRO A 167 -1.68 -7.21 -4.63
C PRO A 167 -1.37 -7.27 -3.14
N PHE A 168 -0.36 -8.01 -2.73
CA PHE A 168 -0.11 -8.35 -1.33
C PHE A 168 1.15 -7.69 -0.76
N ILE A 169 2.13 -7.41 -1.62
CA ILE A 169 3.35 -6.69 -1.25
C ILE A 169 3.37 -5.43 -2.11
N ASN A 170 3.14 -4.29 -1.48
CA ASN A 170 2.90 -3.07 -2.22
C ASN A 170 3.36 -1.83 -1.47
N LEU A 171 3.45 -0.76 -2.22
CA LEU A 171 4.07 0.49 -1.79
C LEU A 171 3.30 1.23 -0.70
N GLN A 172 2.00 1.04 -0.62
CA GLN A 172 1.08 1.64 0.36
C GLN A 172 1.50 3.07 0.82
N ASP A 173 1.30 4.06 -0.01
CA ASP A 173 1.63 5.45 0.32
C ASP A 173 0.74 6.01 1.45
N GLY A 174 1.24 6.09 2.62
CA GLY A 174 0.51 6.58 3.80
C GLY A 174 1.46 6.83 4.96
N ARG A 175 2.76 6.97 4.65
CA ARG A 175 3.85 7.28 5.56
C ARG A 175 4.90 8.13 4.83
N MET A 176 6.03 8.34 5.45
CA MET A 176 7.11 9.14 4.87
C MET A 176 7.77 8.45 3.67
N ARG A 177 7.84 7.13 3.67
CA ARG A 177 8.45 6.32 2.62
C ARG A 177 7.66 5.03 2.38
N PRO A 178 7.85 4.34 1.24
CA PRO A 178 7.21 3.06 0.94
C PRO A 178 7.86 1.90 1.69
N THR A 179 7.22 0.73 1.60
CA THR A 179 7.87 -0.55 1.87
C THR A 179 8.72 -0.94 0.67
N GLU A 180 9.95 -1.36 0.93
CA GLU A 180 10.94 -1.80 -0.05
C GLU A 180 11.24 -3.28 0.11
N VAL A 181 11.72 -3.91 -0.96
CA VAL A 181 12.07 -5.34 -0.96
C VAL A 181 13.45 -5.57 -1.54
N GLY A 182 14.16 -6.58 -1.02
CA GLY A 182 15.37 -7.09 -1.62
C GLY A 182 15.13 -8.50 -2.17
N GLY A 183 15.57 -8.72 -3.41
CA GLY A 183 15.30 -9.97 -4.09
C GLY A 183 15.56 -9.93 -5.58
N ILE A 184 14.94 -10.88 -6.27
CA ILE A 184 14.89 -10.95 -7.73
C ILE A 184 13.43 -10.79 -8.12
N TYR A 185 13.11 -9.82 -8.99
CA TYR A 185 11.77 -9.62 -9.49
C TYR A 185 11.80 -9.33 -10.99
N SER A 186 10.83 -9.86 -11.72
CA SER A 186 10.72 -9.70 -13.17
C SER A 186 9.30 -9.33 -13.60
N GLU A 187 9.22 -8.52 -14.65
CA GLU A 187 8.02 -8.29 -15.43
C GLU A 187 8.28 -8.69 -16.88
N ILE A 188 7.51 -9.65 -17.38
CA ILE A 188 7.67 -10.23 -18.70
C ILE A 188 6.39 -10.01 -19.51
N TYR A 189 6.53 -9.53 -20.72
CA TYR A 189 5.43 -9.25 -21.63
C TYR A 189 5.51 -10.19 -22.84
N PRO A 190 5.00 -11.44 -22.77
CA PRO A 190 5.05 -12.42 -23.86
C PRO A 190 4.06 -12.11 -25.00
N GLY A 191 3.66 -10.87 -25.15
CA GLY A 191 2.76 -10.37 -26.19
C GLY A 191 1.99 -9.15 -25.75
N LYS A 192 1.05 -8.69 -26.57
CA LYS A 192 0.29 -7.44 -26.34
C LYS A 192 -0.70 -7.52 -25.17
N HIS A 193 -1.15 -8.73 -24.84
CA HIS A 193 -2.29 -8.97 -23.95
C HIS A 193 -1.89 -9.69 -22.66
N ASN A 194 -0.65 -10.12 -22.55
CA ASN A 194 -0.18 -10.94 -21.44
C ASN A 194 0.94 -10.23 -20.69
N LYS A 195 0.85 -10.24 -19.37
CA LYS A 195 1.92 -9.84 -18.45
C LYS A 195 2.14 -10.97 -17.45
N LEU A 196 3.35 -11.43 -17.32
CA LEU A 196 3.80 -12.34 -16.28
C LEU A 196 4.73 -11.56 -15.34
N GLU A 197 4.48 -11.67 -14.04
CA GLU A 197 5.25 -10.97 -13.01
C GLU A 197 5.64 -11.98 -11.94
N GLY A 198 6.78 -11.77 -11.31
CA GLY A 198 7.13 -12.58 -10.16
C GLY A 198 8.60 -12.64 -9.86
N GLY A 199 8.92 -13.32 -8.76
CA GLY A 199 10.27 -13.40 -8.28
C GLY A 199 10.39 -14.09 -6.93
N TYR A 200 11.55 -13.91 -6.33
CA TYR A 200 11.89 -14.38 -5.00
C TYR A 200 12.48 -13.25 -4.17
N LEU A 201 11.87 -12.98 -3.00
CA LEU A 201 12.29 -11.95 -2.06
C LEU A 201 12.89 -12.61 -0.82
N TYR A 202 14.04 -12.10 -0.38
CA TYR A 202 14.75 -12.62 0.80
C TYR A 202 14.87 -11.60 1.93
N GLU A 203 14.62 -10.31 1.66
CA GLU A 203 14.60 -9.26 2.66
C GLU A 203 13.51 -8.21 2.33
N ILE A 204 13.09 -7.48 3.33
CA ILE A 204 12.10 -6.41 3.22
C ILE A 204 12.40 -5.32 4.25
N SER A 205 12.12 -4.07 3.89
CA SER A 205 12.20 -2.94 4.79
C SER A 205 10.84 -2.25 4.86
N PRO A 206 10.09 -2.45 5.94
CA PRO A 206 8.79 -1.85 6.13
C PRO A 206 8.85 -0.32 6.21
N ARG A 207 7.81 0.35 5.73
CA ARG A 207 7.74 1.81 5.62
C ARG A 207 7.87 2.60 6.94
N GLY A 208 7.66 1.98 8.09
CA GLY A 208 7.78 2.59 9.42
C GLY A 208 9.04 2.14 10.17
N THR A 209 10.10 1.74 9.46
CA THR A 209 11.37 1.31 10.04
C THR A 209 12.54 1.90 9.24
N VAL A 210 13.74 1.84 9.80
CA VAL A 210 14.98 2.28 9.14
C VAL A 210 15.84 1.11 8.67
N ASP A 211 15.56 -0.10 9.13
CA ASP A 211 16.35 -1.28 8.88
C ASP A 211 15.79 -2.19 7.78
N TRP A 212 16.62 -3.15 7.37
CA TRP A 212 16.28 -4.24 6.47
C TRP A 212 16.22 -5.54 7.25
N TYR A 213 15.18 -6.33 7.03
CA TYR A 213 14.88 -7.54 7.79
C TYR A 213 14.80 -8.75 6.85
N GLY A 214 15.24 -9.90 7.28
CA GLY A 214 14.85 -11.17 6.69
C GLY A 214 13.32 -11.33 6.71
N ILE A 215 12.76 -12.14 5.82
CA ILE A 215 11.30 -12.25 5.69
C ILE A 215 10.62 -12.63 7.02
N GLY A 216 11.14 -13.63 7.72
CA GLY A 216 10.60 -14.03 9.03
C GLY A 216 10.65 -12.91 10.07
N GLU A 217 11.77 -12.20 10.15
CA GLU A 217 12.00 -11.09 11.08
C GLU A 217 11.08 -9.89 10.81
N SER A 218 10.69 -9.67 9.54
CA SER A 218 9.81 -8.59 9.16
C SER A 218 8.36 -8.77 9.64
N ILE A 219 7.96 -10.00 10.00
CA ILE A 219 6.61 -10.32 10.46
C ILE A 219 6.50 -10.06 11.96
N GLY A 220 5.67 -9.09 12.35
CA GLY A 220 5.40 -8.79 13.75
C GLY A 220 6.11 -7.54 14.29
N ILE A 221 6.74 -6.75 13.42
CA ILE A 221 7.23 -5.39 13.75
C ILE A 221 6.04 -4.51 14.14
N TYR A 222 4.90 -4.68 13.47
CA TYR A 222 3.65 -4.02 13.86
C TYR A 222 2.95 -4.82 14.98
N SER A 223 1.80 -4.33 15.45
CA SER A 223 1.05 -4.94 16.54
C SER A 223 0.70 -6.42 16.26
N ASN A 224 1.10 -7.32 17.16
CA ASN A 224 0.89 -8.76 17.03
C ASN A 224 -0.54 -9.23 17.38
N GLY A 225 -1.28 -8.45 18.20
CA GLY A 225 -2.61 -8.86 18.64
C GLY A 225 -2.59 -10.09 19.54
N VAL A 226 -3.57 -10.97 19.36
CA VAL A 226 -3.71 -12.21 20.14
C VAL A 226 -3.72 -13.44 19.24
N ASN A 227 -3.28 -14.58 19.78
CA ASN A 227 -3.42 -15.90 19.20
C ASN A 227 -4.90 -16.33 19.16
N ILE A 228 -5.21 -17.42 18.47
CA ILE A 228 -6.59 -17.92 18.33
C ILE A 228 -7.21 -18.37 19.66
N ASN A 229 -6.39 -18.68 20.67
CA ASN A 229 -6.80 -19.04 22.03
C ASN A 229 -6.89 -17.82 22.98
N GLY A 230 -6.62 -16.60 22.50
CA GLY A 230 -6.68 -15.36 23.28
C GLY A 230 -5.41 -14.99 24.05
N THR A 231 -4.37 -15.80 24.02
CA THR A 231 -3.07 -15.42 24.57
C THR A 231 -2.44 -14.33 23.72
N LYS A 232 -1.58 -13.48 24.29
CA LYS A 232 -0.83 -12.45 23.53
C LYS A 232 -0.02 -13.11 22.42
N GLY A 233 -0.11 -12.60 21.20
CA GLY A 233 0.72 -13.07 20.09
C GLY A 233 2.19 -12.85 20.41
N ASN A 234 3.01 -13.87 20.25
CA ASN A 234 4.45 -13.87 20.53
C ASN A 234 5.27 -14.35 19.33
N TYR A 235 4.79 -14.07 18.13
CA TYR A 235 5.47 -14.51 16.92
C TYR A 235 6.57 -13.55 16.43
N ALA A 236 6.57 -12.28 16.87
CA ALA A 236 7.64 -11.34 16.52
C ALA A 236 9.01 -11.89 16.89
N GLN A 237 9.95 -11.81 15.97
CA GLN A 237 11.33 -12.35 16.10
C GLN A 237 11.40 -13.89 16.26
N HIS A 238 10.29 -14.62 16.03
CA HIS A 238 10.24 -16.07 16.16
C HIS A 238 9.81 -16.80 14.86
N ILE A 239 9.47 -16.04 13.82
CA ILE A 239 9.03 -16.64 12.55
C ILE A 239 10.23 -17.13 11.75
N GLU A 240 10.19 -18.41 11.42
CA GLU A 240 11.19 -19.03 10.56
C GLU A 240 10.70 -19.02 9.11
N SER A 241 11.33 -18.19 8.26
CA SER A 241 11.05 -18.11 6.84
C SER A 241 12.30 -17.70 6.07
N LYS A 242 12.58 -18.39 4.98
CA LYS A 242 13.73 -18.07 4.10
C LYS A 242 13.41 -17.03 3.05
N GLY A 243 12.12 -16.83 2.73
CA GLY A 243 11.76 -15.88 1.67
C GLY A 243 10.33 -16.02 1.19
N ILE A 244 10.02 -15.21 0.19
CA ILE A 244 8.72 -15.16 -0.48
C ILE A 244 8.93 -15.49 -1.94
N ALA A 245 8.26 -16.52 -2.45
CA ALA A 245 8.09 -16.74 -3.88
C ALA A 245 6.74 -16.14 -4.32
N LEU A 246 6.74 -15.33 -5.35
CA LEU A 246 5.51 -14.73 -5.86
C LEU A 246 5.44 -14.84 -7.37
N ILE A 247 4.22 -15.06 -7.88
CA ILE A 247 3.94 -15.11 -9.31
C ILE A 247 2.58 -14.47 -9.58
N GLY A 248 2.53 -13.64 -10.61
CA GLY A 248 1.33 -13.00 -11.11
C GLY A 248 1.19 -13.18 -12.61
N TYR A 249 -0.01 -13.40 -13.07
CA TYR A 249 -0.35 -13.43 -14.49
C TYR A 249 -1.55 -12.51 -14.74
N THR A 250 -1.39 -11.59 -15.68
CA THR A 250 -2.47 -10.72 -16.15
C THR A 250 -2.72 -10.97 -17.62
N HIS A 251 -3.98 -11.28 -17.96
CA HIS A 251 -4.47 -11.37 -19.33
C HIS A 251 -5.48 -10.26 -19.61
N THR A 252 -5.15 -9.37 -20.54
CA THR A 252 -6.04 -8.31 -20.99
C THR A 252 -6.84 -8.80 -22.20
N LEU A 253 -8.14 -8.95 -22.02
CA LEU A 253 -9.09 -9.35 -23.05
C LEU A 253 -9.62 -8.11 -23.81
N PRO A 254 -10.12 -8.28 -25.03
CA PRO A 254 -10.80 -7.20 -25.76
C PRO A 254 -11.97 -6.58 -24.96
N LYS A 255 -12.36 -5.36 -25.32
CA LYS A 255 -13.52 -4.66 -24.75
C LYS A 255 -13.41 -4.36 -23.24
N GLY A 256 -12.21 -4.16 -22.72
CA GLY A 256 -12.01 -3.69 -21.33
C GLY A 256 -12.14 -4.78 -20.26
N HIS A 257 -11.96 -6.04 -20.63
CA HIS A 257 -11.92 -7.14 -19.66
C HIS A 257 -10.47 -7.46 -19.27
N SER A 258 -10.25 -7.87 -18.03
CA SER A 258 -8.94 -8.34 -17.56
C SER A 258 -9.10 -9.46 -16.54
N LEU A 259 -8.28 -10.48 -16.66
CA LEU A 259 -8.15 -11.59 -15.70
C LEU A 259 -6.76 -11.53 -15.10
N LYS A 260 -6.68 -11.60 -13.75
CA LYS A 260 -5.43 -11.61 -13.01
C LYS A 260 -5.42 -12.80 -12.07
N LEU A 261 -4.30 -13.50 -12.04
CA LEU A 261 -4.03 -14.63 -11.17
C LEU A 261 -2.77 -14.31 -10.38
N TRP A 262 -2.82 -14.48 -9.06
CA TRP A 262 -1.67 -14.27 -8.18
C TRP A 262 -1.51 -15.42 -7.20
N ASN A 263 -0.26 -15.76 -6.94
CA ASN A 263 0.10 -16.61 -5.82
C ASN A 263 1.29 -16.01 -5.08
N VAL A 264 1.22 -16.03 -3.76
CA VAL A 264 2.28 -15.62 -2.83
C VAL A 264 2.51 -16.75 -1.85
N TYR A 265 3.66 -17.38 -1.98
CA TYR A 265 4.13 -18.45 -1.10
C TYR A 265 5.19 -17.90 -0.16
N VAL A 266 4.86 -17.82 1.12
CA VAL A 266 5.80 -17.44 2.19
C VAL A 266 6.33 -18.72 2.81
N ASP A 267 7.62 -18.98 2.60
CA ASP A 267 8.26 -20.19 3.06
C ASP A 267 7.98 -20.45 4.55
N ASN A 268 7.51 -21.68 4.87
CA ASN A 268 7.16 -22.14 6.22
C ASN A 268 6.02 -21.37 6.91
N VAL A 269 5.34 -20.38 6.28
CA VAL A 269 4.34 -19.54 6.97
C VAL A 269 2.95 -19.71 6.37
N PHE A 270 2.72 -19.26 5.14
CA PHE A 270 1.42 -19.36 4.47
C PHE A 270 1.55 -19.29 2.96
N ASN A 271 0.50 -19.76 2.29
CA ASN A 271 0.28 -19.54 0.86
C ASN A 271 -1.03 -18.81 0.63
N THR A 272 -1.00 -17.81 -0.27
CA THR A 272 -2.18 -17.03 -0.65
C THR A 272 -2.32 -17.04 -2.17
N THR A 273 -3.49 -17.45 -2.64
CA THR A 273 -3.86 -17.44 -4.07
C THR A 273 -5.00 -16.46 -4.30
N GLN A 274 -4.93 -15.66 -5.35
CA GLN A 274 -6.00 -14.74 -5.74
C GLN A 274 -6.33 -14.86 -7.22
N VAL A 275 -7.63 -14.85 -7.52
CA VAL A 275 -8.18 -14.64 -8.85
C VAL A 275 -8.93 -13.31 -8.86
N GLN A 276 -8.66 -12.47 -9.83
CA GLN A 276 -9.35 -11.20 -10.01
C GLN A 276 -9.82 -11.06 -11.46
N TYR A 277 -11.06 -10.63 -11.62
CA TYR A 277 -11.64 -10.28 -12.90
C TYR A 277 -12.18 -8.86 -12.86
N ASP A 278 -11.75 -8.01 -13.78
CA ASP A 278 -12.23 -6.65 -13.95
C ASP A 278 -12.83 -6.46 -15.35
N THR A 279 -13.86 -5.65 -15.46
CA THR A 279 -14.47 -5.27 -16.73
C THR A 279 -14.87 -3.80 -16.75
N LYS A 280 -14.78 -3.19 -17.95
CA LYS A 280 -15.27 -1.84 -18.25
C LYS A 280 -16.10 -1.86 -19.53
N GLN A 281 -17.38 -1.47 -19.40
CA GLN A 281 -18.34 -1.39 -20.49
C GLN A 281 -18.92 0.04 -20.56
N GLY A 282 -18.44 0.84 -21.52
CA GLY A 282 -18.71 2.27 -21.54
C GLY A 282 -18.21 2.93 -20.26
N ASN A 283 -19.10 3.56 -19.52
CA ASN A 283 -18.80 4.20 -18.24
C ASN A 283 -18.96 3.26 -17.03
N TRP A 284 -19.51 2.05 -17.21
CA TRP A 284 -19.68 1.10 -16.12
C TRP A 284 -18.42 0.26 -15.91
N VAL A 285 -18.05 0.09 -14.65
CA VAL A 285 -16.94 -0.75 -14.23
C VAL A 285 -17.42 -1.77 -13.21
N ALA A 286 -16.96 -3.00 -13.32
CA ALA A 286 -17.23 -4.04 -12.36
C ALA A 286 -15.96 -4.87 -12.10
N GLY A 287 -15.85 -5.42 -10.90
CA GLY A 287 -14.74 -6.27 -10.52
C GLY A 287 -15.17 -7.33 -9.52
N PHE A 288 -14.48 -8.44 -9.56
CA PHE A 288 -14.63 -9.55 -8.63
C PHE A 288 -13.27 -10.12 -8.27
N GLN A 289 -13.06 -10.41 -6.99
CA GLN A 289 -11.87 -11.07 -6.45
C GLN A 289 -12.27 -12.25 -5.59
N TYR A 290 -11.54 -13.34 -5.72
CA TYR A 290 -11.54 -14.47 -4.81
C TYR A 290 -10.12 -14.68 -4.31
N THR A 291 -9.94 -14.74 -3.01
CA THR A 291 -8.65 -15.01 -2.36
C THR A 291 -8.81 -16.18 -1.41
N GLU A 292 -7.90 -17.13 -1.49
CA GLU A 292 -7.81 -18.26 -0.54
C GLU A 292 -6.43 -18.28 0.10
N GLN A 293 -6.39 -18.56 1.40
CA GLN A 293 -5.17 -18.55 2.18
C GLN A 293 -5.17 -19.73 3.15
N HIS A 294 -4.03 -20.41 3.26
CA HIS A 294 -3.79 -21.51 4.20
C HIS A 294 -2.35 -21.48 4.71
N ALA A 295 -2.13 -22.11 5.87
CA ALA A 295 -0.80 -22.26 6.44
C ALA A 295 0.09 -23.15 5.56
N VAL A 296 1.40 -22.91 5.66
CA VAL A 296 2.45 -23.79 5.15
C VAL A 296 3.20 -24.34 6.35
N ASN A 297 3.36 -25.67 6.41
CA ASN A 297 3.99 -26.37 7.51
C ASN A 297 3.37 -25.97 8.87
N PHE A 298 4.18 -25.37 9.74
CA PHE A 298 3.77 -24.95 11.08
C PHE A 298 3.31 -23.49 11.17
N GLY A 299 3.10 -22.82 10.04
CA GLY A 299 2.64 -21.42 10.03
C GLY A 299 3.64 -20.41 10.59
N GLY A 300 4.93 -20.74 10.47
CA GLY A 300 6.05 -19.90 10.85
C GLY A 300 6.85 -20.37 12.06
N ASN A 301 6.29 -21.20 12.95
CA ASN A 301 7.00 -21.76 14.10
C ASN A 301 6.32 -23.02 14.61
N GLU A 302 7.08 -24.03 15.05
CA GLU A 302 6.54 -25.27 15.64
C GLU A 302 5.84 -25.03 16.99
N ASP A 303 6.26 -24.01 17.74
CA ASP A 303 5.59 -23.59 18.98
C ASP A 303 4.31 -22.80 18.64
N PRO A 304 3.11 -23.33 18.96
CA PRO A 304 1.84 -22.65 18.64
C PRO A 304 1.70 -21.25 19.25
N THR A 305 2.44 -20.91 20.30
CA THR A 305 2.43 -19.57 20.91
C THR A 305 3.19 -18.55 20.10
N LYS A 306 4.07 -19.02 19.18
CA LYS A 306 4.93 -18.22 18.30
C LYS A 306 4.54 -18.31 16.83
N THR A 307 3.44 -19.01 16.53
CA THR A 307 2.94 -19.20 15.16
C THR A 307 2.25 -17.93 14.67
N TYR A 308 2.52 -17.52 13.43
CA TYR A 308 1.82 -16.41 12.79
C TYR A 308 0.49 -16.84 12.19
N PHE A 309 0.48 -17.93 11.43
CA PHE A 309 -0.70 -18.51 10.78
C PHE A 309 -0.98 -19.89 11.35
N ASP A 310 -2.04 -20.01 12.15
CA ASP A 310 -2.37 -21.28 12.78
C ASP A 310 -2.73 -22.35 11.72
N PRO A 311 -2.06 -23.53 11.71
CA PRO A 311 -2.28 -24.56 10.70
C PRO A 311 -3.71 -25.15 10.66
N SER A 312 -4.50 -24.97 11.72
CA SER A 312 -5.90 -25.40 11.76
C SER A 312 -6.86 -24.45 11.05
N GLN A 313 -6.38 -23.26 10.65
CA GLN A 313 -7.20 -22.22 10.03
C GLN A 313 -6.93 -22.10 8.53
N MET A 314 -7.95 -21.69 7.82
CA MET A 314 -7.87 -21.21 6.44
C MET A 314 -8.73 -19.96 6.30
N SER A 315 -8.51 -19.17 5.26
CA SER A 315 -9.33 -17.99 5.01
C SER A 315 -9.73 -17.92 3.55
N ARG A 316 -10.99 -17.58 3.30
CA ARG A 316 -11.51 -17.25 1.98
C ARG A 316 -12.10 -15.87 1.99
N VAL A 317 -11.75 -15.10 0.97
CA VAL A 317 -12.22 -13.71 0.82
C VAL A 317 -12.84 -13.53 -0.55
N PHE A 318 -14.05 -13.00 -0.57
CA PHE A 318 -14.75 -12.55 -1.77
C PHE A 318 -14.83 -11.04 -1.75
N SER A 319 -14.39 -10.37 -2.81
CA SER A 319 -14.51 -8.92 -2.91
C SER A 319 -15.09 -8.54 -4.27
N SER A 320 -16.01 -7.58 -4.30
CA SER A 320 -16.67 -7.15 -5.51
C SER A 320 -16.80 -5.63 -5.57
N LYS A 321 -16.86 -5.12 -6.80
CA LYS A 321 -17.03 -3.70 -7.12
C LYS A 321 -18.04 -3.55 -8.23
N LEU A 322 -18.95 -2.59 -8.08
CA LEU A 322 -19.75 -2.05 -9.17
C LEU A 322 -19.63 -0.53 -9.14
N GLY A 323 -19.30 0.08 -10.26
CA GLY A 323 -19.08 1.50 -10.34
C GLY A 323 -19.45 2.11 -11.69
N TRP A 324 -19.45 3.42 -11.71
CA TRP A 324 -19.64 4.24 -12.89
C TRP A 324 -18.60 5.34 -12.90
N GLU A 325 -17.97 5.58 -14.05
CA GLU A 325 -16.92 6.59 -14.20
C GLU A 325 -17.00 7.30 -15.55
N ASN A 326 -16.73 8.59 -15.51
CA ASN A 326 -16.49 9.41 -16.69
C ASN A 326 -15.20 10.22 -16.47
N ASN A 327 -14.97 11.28 -17.24
CA ASN A 327 -13.76 12.08 -17.13
C ASN A 327 -13.65 12.83 -15.79
N GLN A 328 -14.76 13.20 -15.17
CA GLN A 328 -14.82 14.00 -13.94
C GLN A 328 -15.18 13.17 -12.70
N TRP A 329 -16.12 12.25 -12.85
CA TRP A 329 -16.73 11.52 -11.74
C TRP A 329 -16.36 10.05 -11.77
N LYS A 330 -16.04 9.52 -10.59
CA LYS A 330 -15.93 8.08 -10.35
C LYS A 330 -16.72 7.74 -9.10
N THR A 331 -17.64 6.80 -9.26
CA THR A 331 -18.48 6.32 -8.15
C THR A 331 -18.43 4.81 -8.10
N SER A 332 -18.48 4.23 -6.91
CA SER A 332 -18.61 2.78 -6.77
C SER A 332 -19.24 2.38 -5.45
N ILE A 333 -19.87 1.22 -5.46
CA ILE A 333 -20.21 0.45 -4.28
C ILE A 333 -19.38 -0.83 -4.29
N ASN A 334 -18.79 -1.16 -3.14
CA ASN A 334 -17.84 -2.24 -2.99
C ASN A 334 -18.25 -3.10 -1.80
N TYR A 335 -18.05 -4.41 -1.93
CA TYR A 335 -18.36 -5.36 -0.88
C TYR A 335 -17.21 -6.34 -0.69
N THR A 336 -16.89 -6.67 0.55
CA THR A 336 -15.92 -7.73 0.89
C THR A 336 -16.52 -8.64 1.98
N ARG A 337 -16.43 -9.94 1.75
CA ARG A 337 -16.77 -11.00 2.69
C ARG A 337 -15.52 -11.80 3.00
N ILE A 338 -15.11 -11.85 4.27
CA ILE A 338 -14.15 -12.84 4.77
C ILE A 338 -14.95 -13.92 5.48
N THR A 339 -14.72 -15.19 5.15
CA THR A 339 -15.46 -16.31 5.76
C THR A 339 -15.07 -16.53 7.23
N GLY A 340 -15.88 -17.30 7.96
CA GLY A 340 -15.65 -17.59 9.38
C GLY A 340 -14.74 -18.79 9.65
N GLU A 341 -14.05 -19.33 8.64
CA GLU A 341 -13.19 -20.53 8.76
C GLU A 341 -11.84 -20.21 9.40
N GLY A 342 -11.45 -18.94 9.43
CA GLY A 342 -10.24 -18.44 10.03
C GLY A 342 -10.05 -16.95 9.76
N ARG A 343 -8.95 -16.41 10.23
CA ARG A 343 -8.56 -15.02 10.01
C ARG A 343 -7.87 -14.88 8.64
N TYR A 344 -8.21 -13.84 7.88
CA TYR A 344 -7.35 -13.40 6.78
C TYR A 344 -6.12 -12.68 7.38
N LEU A 345 -4.93 -13.20 7.09
CA LEU A 345 -3.66 -12.72 7.64
C LEU A 345 -2.69 -12.34 6.51
N MET A 346 -2.28 -11.09 6.48
CA MET A 346 -1.22 -10.59 5.63
C MET A 346 -0.39 -9.58 6.44
N PRO A 347 0.93 -9.74 6.56
CA PRO A 347 1.74 -8.80 7.33
C PRO A 347 1.54 -7.37 6.83
N ARG A 348 1.07 -6.49 7.70
CA ARG A 348 0.80 -5.08 7.36
C ARG A 348 2.08 -4.29 7.11
N GLU A 349 3.17 -4.83 7.52
CA GLU A 349 4.53 -4.43 7.22
C GLU A 349 4.80 -4.43 5.72
N TRP A 350 4.15 -5.33 4.97
CA TRP A 350 4.40 -5.56 3.54
C TRP A 350 3.51 -4.72 2.62
N GLY A 351 2.42 -4.16 3.15
CA GLY A 351 1.53 -3.35 2.34
C GLY A 351 0.10 -3.28 2.88
N ARG A 352 -0.83 -3.00 1.99
CA ARG A 352 -2.28 -2.92 2.24
C ARG A 352 -3.03 -4.11 1.63
N ASP A 353 -4.26 -4.31 2.10
CA ASP A 353 -5.16 -5.31 1.54
C ASP A 353 -5.54 -4.97 0.08
N PRO A 354 -5.65 -5.98 -0.80
CA PRO A 354 -5.99 -5.78 -2.21
C PRO A 354 -7.47 -5.55 -2.49
N PHE A 355 -8.33 -5.60 -1.46
CA PHE A 355 -9.79 -5.66 -1.62
C PHE A 355 -10.40 -4.33 -2.05
N TYR A 356 -11.49 -4.36 -2.81
CA TYR A 356 -12.17 -3.15 -3.31
C TYR A 356 -12.73 -2.27 -2.19
N THR A 357 -12.97 -2.82 -1.00
CA THR A 357 -13.42 -2.08 0.19
C THR A 357 -12.31 -1.33 0.92
N PHE A 358 -11.04 -1.45 0.49
CA PHE A 358 -9.95 -0.76 1.16
C PHE A 358 -10.21 0.74 1.29
N MET A 359 -9.97 1.28 2.48
CA MET A 359 -9.95 2.70 2.82
C MET A 359 -8.72 3.01 3.69
N PRO A 360 -8.07 4.18 3.56
CA PRO A 360 -7.04 4.61 4.51
C PRO A 360 -7.53 4.49 5.95
N ARG A 361 -6.73 3.87 6.82
CA ARG A 361 -7.03 3.57 8.25
C ARG A 361 -8.06 2.46 8.51
N GLU A 362 -8.64 1.83 7.48
CA GLU A 362 -9.46 0.63 7.69
C GLU A 362 -8.59 -0.59 8.04
N ARG A 363 -9.23 -1.70 8.40
CA ARG A 363 -8.54 -2.97 8.64
C ARG A 363 -9.48 -4.15 8.39
N ASN A 364 -9.15 -4.96 7.38
CA ASN A 364 -9.74 -6.27 7.15
C ASN A 364 -8.79 -7.41 7.55
N GLU A 365 -7.47 -7.18 7.50
CA GLU A 365 -6.46 -8.12 7.97
C GLU A 365 -6.56 -8.37 9.48
N GLY A 366 -6.41 -9.62 9.89
CA GLY A 366 -6.51 -10.06 11.29
C GLY A 366 -7.90 -10.54 11.69
N PHE A 367 -8.85 -10.59 10.74
CA PHE A 367 -10.23 -10.98 11.03
C PHE A 367 -10.73 -12.09 10.10
N GLY A 368 -11.62 -12.92 10.65
CA GLY A 368 -12.55 -13.78 9.91
C GLY A 368 -13.97 -13.29 10.14
N ASP A 369 -14.95 -13.87 9.45
CA ASP A 369 -16.38 -13.52 9.53
C ASP A 369 -16.69 -12.01 9.36
N VAL A 370 -16.04 -11.38 8.38
CA VAL A 370 -16.19 -9.95 8.08
C VAL A 370 -17.21 -9.73 6.97
N ASN A 371 -18.04 -8.70 7.12
CA ASN A 371 -18.83 -8.12 6.04
C ASN A 371 -18.51 -6.62 5.97
N ALA A 372 -17.90 -6.18 4.88
CA ALA A 372 -17.57 -4.78 4.65
C ALA A 372 -18.31 -4.27 3.40
N ILE A 373 -18.96 -3.11 3.52
CA ILE A 373 -19.58 -2.40 2.40
C ILE A 373 -19.01 -0.99 2.38
N VAL A 374 -18.53 -0.54 1.21
CA VAL A 374 -17.94 0.80 1.05
C VAL A 374 -18.49 1.47 -0.20
N GLY A 375 -19.09 2.63 0.00
CA GLY A 375 -19.42 3.59 -1.07
C GLY A 375 -18.27 4.56 -1.28
N LYS A 376 -17.90 4.82 -2.53
CA LYS A 376 -16.85 5.79 -2.90
C LYS A 376 -17.38 6.72 -3.98
N ILE A 377 -17.02 8.00 -3.88
CA ILE A 377 -17.26 9.01 -4.91
C ILE A 377 -16.02 9.88 -5.01
N SER A 378 -15.57 10.15 -6.23
CA SER A 378 -14.46 11.05 -6.50
C SER A 378 -14.84 12.00 -7.63
N TYR A 379 -14.42 13.24 -7.49
CA TYR A 379 -14.60 14.30 -8.47
C TYR A 379 -13.24 14.90 -8.84
N LEU A 380 -12.99 15.04 -10.12
CA LEU A 380 -11.85 15.74 -10.69
C LEU A 380 -12.37 16.99 -11.40
N ALA A 381 -11.94 18.16 -10.96
CA ALA A 381 -12.36 19.42 -11.57
C ALA A 381 -11.74 19.63 -12.96
N ASP A 382 -12.49 20.16 -13.93
CA ASP A 382 -12.04 20.27 -15.32
C ASP A 382 -10.92 21.30 -15.54
N ASN A 383 -11.00 22.46 -14.87
CA ASN A 383 -10.11 23.59 -15.11
C ASN A 383 -9.28 23.94 -13.86
N PHE A 384 -9.23 23.04 -12.90
CA PHE A 384 -8.56 23.25 -11.64
C PHE A 384 -7.99 21.90 -11.17
N PRO A 385 -6.70 21.76 -10.97
CA PRO A 385 -6.05 20.47 -10.69
C PRO A 385 -6.35 19.98 -9.28
N LEU A 386 -7.64 19.94 -8.92
CA LEU A 386 -8.17 19.48 -7.64
C LEU A 386 -8.97 18.21 -7.84
N LYS A 387 -8.57 17.19 -7.11
CA LYS A 387 -9.32 15.94 -6.93
C LYS A 387 -9.88 15.89 -5.52
N THR A 388 -11.16 15.64 -5.38
CA THR A 388 -11.83 15.41 -4.10
C THR A 388 -12.46 14.03 -4.09
N SER A 389 -12.27 13.30 -2.98
CA SER A 389 -12.83 11.96 -2.82
C SER A 389 -13.53 11.83 -1.46
N LEU A 390 -14.69 11.24 -1.46
CA LEU A 390 -15.47 10.90 -0.28
C LEU A 390 -15.70 9.40 -0.27
N SER A 391 -15.43 8.74 0.85
CA SER A 391 -15.71 7.33 1.03
C SER A 391 -16.39 7.10 2.37
N TYR A 392 -17.42 6.26 2.36
CA TYR A 392 -18.10 5.82 3.58
C TYR A 392 -18.18 4.30 3.58
N GLY A 393 -17.72 3.68 4.68
CA GLY A 393 -17.68 2.24 4.84
C GLY A 393 -18.32 1.78 6.13
N VAL A 394 -19.03 0.65 6.07
CA VAL A 394 -19.58 -0.08 7.21
C VAL A 394 -18.89 -1.42 7.29
N PHE A 395 -18.24 -1.70 8.42
CA PHE A 395 -17.45 -2.90 8.66
C PHE A 395 -18.06 -3.68 9.83
N LYS A 396 -18.69 -4.79 9.51
CA LYS A 396 -19.22 -5.74 10.51
C LYS A 396 -18.14 -6.80 10.78
N LEU A 397 -17.58 -6.75 11.97
CA LEU A 397 -16.52 -7.63 12.44
C LEU A 397 -17.04 -8.58 13.51
N PRO A 398 -16.36 -9.70 13.78
CA PRO A 398 -16.65 -10.54 14.95
C PRO A 398 -16.55 -9.73 16.24
N ASP A 399 -17.27 -10.17 17.27
CA ASP A 399 -17.16 -9.56 18.61
C ASP A 399 -15.69 -9.53 19.07
N VAL A 400 -15.30 -8.48 19.81
CA VAL A 400 -13.93 -8.28 20.30
C VAL A 400 -13.45 -9.39 21.23
N LYS A 401 -14.38 -10.17 21.83
CA LYS A 401 -14.08 -11.35 22.64
C LYS A 401 -14.02 -12.65 21.83
N HIS A 402 -14.42 -12.61 20.56
CA HIS A 402 -14.28 -13.77 19.67
C HIS A 402 -12.85 -13.85 19.14
N VAL A 403 -11.92 -14.12 20.04
CA VAL A 403 -10.48 -14.07 19.79
C VAL A 403 -10.04 -14.96 18.61
N ALA A 404 -10.70 -16.08 18.36
CA ALA A 404 -10.37 -16.95 17.22
C ALA A 404 -10.52 -16.25 15.85
N LEU A 405 -11.41 -15.27 15.73
CA LEU A 405 -11.68 -14.54 14.49
C LEU A 405 -11.40 -13.04 14.58
N ASN A 406 -11.01 -12.50 15.76
CA ASN A 406 -10.71 -11.10 15.97
C ASN A 406 -9.36 -10.93 16.67
N LYS A 407 -8.31 -10.79 15.86
CA LYS A 407 -6.90 -10.74 16.32
C LYS A 407 -6.58 -9.52 17.18
N TYR A 408 -7.24 -8.39 16.91
CA TYR A 408 -6.82 -7.11 17.44
C TYR A 408 -7.81 -6.48 18.43
N GLY A 409 -8.92 -7.16 18.71
CA GLY A 409 -9.98 -6.60 19.54
C GLY A 409 -10.49 -5.26 18.93
N LEU A 410 -10.74 -5.25 17.63
CA LEU A 410 -11.39 -4.13 16.94
C LEU A 410 -12.88 -4.43 16.85
N PRO A 411 -13.77 -3.57 17.41
CA PRO A 411 -15.21 -3.77 17.27
C PRO A 411 -15.68 -3.45 15.85
N SER A 412 -16.89 -3.82 15.50
CA SER A 412 -17.56 -3.33 14.27
C SER A 412 -17.60 -1.79 14.28
N TYR A 413 -17.47 -1.19 13.11
CA TYR A 413 -17.38 0.26 12.98
C TYR A 413 -17.92 0.75 11.64
N ASP A 414 -18.23 2.03 11.57
CA ASP A 414 -18.32 2.78 10.34
C ASP A 414 -17.18 3.79 10.23
N GLN A 415 -16.84 4.14 8.99
CA GLN A 415 -15.73 5.03 8.70
C GLN A 415 -16.07 5.98 7.56
N LEU A 416 -15.80 7.25 7.78
CA LEU A 416 -15.88 8.31 6.77
C LEU A 416 -14.48 8.81 6.46
N ASN A 417 -14.12 8.86 5.17
CA ASN A 417 -12.89 9.49 4.69
C ASN A 417 -13.25 10.62 3.73
N LEU A 418 -12.66 11.79 3.95
CA LEU A 418 -12.63 12.91 3.00
C LEU A 418 -11.18 13.15 2.60
N GLU A 419 -10.89 13.09 1.31
CA GLU A 419 -9.56 13.33 0.75
C GLU A 419 -9.61 14.42 -0.31
N MET A 420 -8.62 15.30 -0.28
CA MET A 420 -8.40 16.34 -1.28
C MET A 420 -6.95 16.28 -1.74
N ILE A 421 -6.73 16.31 -3.04
CA ILE A 421 -5.39 16.34 -3.66
C ILE A 421 -5.38 17.49 -4.65
N TYR A 422 -4.41 18.37 -4.52
CA TYR A 422 -4.17 19.48 -5.43
C TYR A 422 -2.75 19.40 -6.00
N GLU A 423 -2.64 19.32 -7.31
CA GLU A 423 -1.37 19.32 -8.03
C GLU A 423 -1.10 20.73 -8.55
N PHE A 424 0.00 21.33 -8.14
CA PHE A 424 0.36 22.67 -8.58
C PHE A 424 0.88 22.67 -10.02
N GLU A 425 0.63 23.73 -10.73
CA GLU A 425 1.04 23.93 -12.11
C GLU A 425 2.03 25.11 -12.24
N ASN A 426 2.60 25.28 -13.42
CA ASN A 426 3.50 26.37 -13.79
C ASN A 426 4.75 26.45 -12.88
N PHE A 427 4.94 27.56 -12.18
CA PHE A 427 6.12 27.79 -11.34
C PHE A 427 6.29 26.76 -10.21
N LEU A 428 5.20 26.18 -9.73
CA LEU A 428 5.18 25.17 -8.69
C LEU A 428 4.95 23.74 -9.25
N GLU A 429 5.16 23.52 -10.55
CA GLU A 429 5.07 22.18 -11.15
C GLU A 429 5.92 21.18 -10.36
N GLY A 430 5.35 20.02 -10.05
CA GLY A 430 5.97 18.99 -9.19
C GLY A 430 5.56 19.07 -7.72
N LEU A 431 4.98 20.20 -7.27
CA LEU A 431 4.41 20.31 -5.92
C LEU A 431 2.98 19.75 -5.90
N GLU A 432 2.67 18.96 -4.86
CA GLU A 432 1.35 18.41 -4.59
C GLU A 432 1.02 18.59 -3.10
N ILE A 433 -0.21 18.95 -2.80
CA ILE A 433 -0.75 18.92 -1.43
C ILE A 433 -1.90 17.91 -1.36
N GLN A 434 -1.86 17.06 -0.35
CA GLN A 434 -2.91 16.11 -0.02
C GLN A 434 -3.41 16.37 1.40
N ALA A 435 -4.72 16.45 1.56
CA ALA A 435 -5.39 16.48 2.86
C ALA A 435 -6.29 15.26 2.99
N LEU A 436 -6.19 14.53 4.11
CA LEU A 436 -7.05 13.38 4.41
C LEU A 436 -7.62 13.52 5.82
N TYR A 437 -8.94 13.52 5.92
CA TYR A 437 -9.70 13.41 7.16
C TYR A 437 -10.36 12.03 7.24
N VAL A 438 -10.19 11.38 8.38
CA VAL A 438 -10.81 10.09 8.70
C VAL A 438 -11.57 10.21 10.00
N HIS A 439 -12.84 9.79 10.01
CA HIS A 439 -13.65 9.63 11.20
C HIS A 439 -14.11 8.19 11.32
N LYS A 440 -13.89 7.58 12.49
CA LYS A 440 -14.32 6.20 12.79
C LYS A 440 -15.23 6.19 13.99
N SER A 441 -16.43 5.61 13.84
CA SER A 441 -17.41 5.47 14.91
C SER A 441 -17.58 3.99 15.29
N ASN A 442 -17.70 3.73 16.57
CA ASN A 442 -17.95 2.40 17.09
C ASN A 442 -19.38 1.93 16.80
N GLN A 443 -19.52 0.71 16.32
CA GLN A 443 -20.80 0.04 16.03
C GLN A 443 -20.90 -1.32 16.74
N GLY A 444 -19.86 -1.72 17.49
CA GLY A 444 -19.78 -3.00 18.20
C GLY A 444 -19.76 -2.85 19.71
N ASN A 445 -19.79 -3.96 20.40
CA ASN A 445 -19.67 -3.96 21.86
C ASN A 445 -18.20 -3.84 22.27
N THR A 446 -17.88 -2.86 23.12
CA THR A 446 -16.54 -2.65 23.69
C THR A 446 -16.46 -3.09 25.15
N TYR A 447 -17.56 -3.49 25.76
CA TYR A 447 -17.63 -3.93 27.17
C TYR A 447 -17.01 -2.90 28.14
N GLU A 448 -17.18 -1.61 27.83
CA GLU A 448 -16.58 -0.50 28.59
C GLU A 448 -15.05 -0.56 28.72
N ASN A 449 -14.38 -1.34 27.88
CA ASN A 449 -12.94 -1.49 27.87
C ASN A 449 -12.29 -0.59 26.80
N GLU A 450 -11.61 0.45 27.25
CA GLU A 450 -10.99 1.44 26.39
C GLU A 450 -9.85 0.88 25.50
N LYS A 451 -9.32 -0.30 25.82
CA LYS A 451 -8.37 -1.01 24.93
C LYS A 451 -8.98 -1.39 23.57
N TYR A 452 -10.32 -1.50 23.50
CA TYR A 452 -11.04 -1.76 22.25
C TYR A 452 -11.38 -0.46 21.50
N ILE A 453 -11.13 0.71 22.10
CA ILE A 453 -11.48 2.04 21.56
C ILE A 453 -10.24 2.77 21.04
N ILE A 454 -9.21 2.94 21.87
CA ILE A 454 -8.04 3.75 21.57
C ILE A 454 -7.38 3.38 20.23
N ASN A 455 -7.16 4.38 19.37
CA ASN A 455 -6.55 4.23 18.04
C ASN A 455 -7.27 3.21 17.14
N LYS A 456 -8.54 2.90 17.41
CA LYS A 456 -9.34 1.90 16.70
C LYS A 456 -10.68 2.46 16.21
N VAL A 457 -11.51 2.95 17.13
CA VAL A 457 -12.85 3.52 16.88
C VAL A 457 -13.08 4.73 17.75
N ASN A 458 -14.15 5.49 17.50
CA ASN A 458 -14.46 6.75 18.16
C ASN A 458 -13.25 7.70 18.11
N MET A 459 -12.67 7.83 16.92
CA MET A 459 -11.48 8.64 16.70
C MET A 459 -11.58 9.45 15.41
N ARG A 460 -10.81 10.51 15.35
CA ARG A 460 -10.56 11.29 14.14
C ARG A 460 -9.07 11.25 13.83
N ASN A 461 -8.72 11.17 12.54
CA ASN A 461 -7.33 11.22 12.11
C ASN A 461 -7.19 12.23 10.97
N TYR A 462 -6.27 13.16 11.13
CA TYR A 462 -6.00 14.25 10.22
C TYR A 462 -4.64 14.05 9.59
N ASN A 463 -4.53 14.24 8.27
CA ASN A 463 -3.27 14.18 7.57
C ASN A 463 -3.18 15.34 6.58
N VAL A 464 -2.02 15.98 6.54
CA VAL A 464 -1.65 16.93 5.49
C VAL A 464 -0.28 16.53 4.97
N VAL A 465 -0.19 16.29 3.67
CA VAL A 465 1.05 15.86 3.02
C VAL A 465 1.40 16.86 1.94
N LEU A 466 2.64 17.31 1.91
CA LEU A 466 3.22 18.06 0.81
C LEU A 466 4.26 17.19 0.15
N ASN A 467 4.18 17.03 -1.15
CA ASN A 467 5.17 16.31 -1.96
C ASN A 467 5.73 17.27 -3.01
N PHE A 468 7.03 17.25 -3.20
CA PHE A 468 7.70 17.93 -4.31
C PHE A 468 8.56 16.92 -5.05
N HIS A 469 8.26 16.70 -6.32
CA HIS A 469 8.95 15.76 -7.21
C HIS A 469 9.79 16.53 -8.23
N PHE A 470 11.05 16.12 -8.43
CA PHE A 470 11.98 16.75 -9.37
C PHE A 470 12.85 15.74 -10.11
#